data_508c6c448b41f9c2581733356f51dd80
#
_entry.id   508c6c448b41f9c2581733356f51dd80
#
_cell.length_a   1.000
_cell.length_b   1.000
_cell.length_c   1.000
_cell.angle_alpha   90.00
_cell.angle_beta   90.00
_cell.angle_gamma   90.00
#
_symmetry.space_group_name_H-M   'P 1'
#
loop_
_entity.id
_entity.type
_entity.pdbx_description
1 polymer ?
#
loop_
_entity_poly.entity_id
_entity_poly.type
_entity_poly.pdbx_seq_one_letter_code
_entity_poly.pdbx_strand_id
1 'polypeptide(L)'
;MCIRDSLWGQQWLEGRAEPPDPAKLRERVFGPVTVELACYLVGLVIIAVSMLLVMKAHVIPDWFVGSLGIVIVVAFIGYAVFGLDGDERPRMLAALYFILAQIPFWALFEQAGSSLNLFTDRLVDRTMFGWSVPAPVFQFLNAGYIVIFAPIVAWMWVALARRGREPAAPLKFAFGVFGVGLGFLALVAGMKAGGPTGLTAVYYIFLIYWIHTMAELMLSPVGLSTVTKLAPARVVGLSMGAWVLYVGRACALY
;
A
#
# COMPACT_ATOMS: atom_id res chain seq x y z
N MET A 1 -2.43 6.01 -14.99
CA MET A 1 -1.46 5.86 -16.08
C MET A 1 -2.20 5.30 -17.28
N CYS A 2 -2.33 6.08 -18.36
CA CYS A 2 -3.13 5.67 -19.52
C CYS A 2 -2.35 4.65 -20.37
N ILE A 3 -3.02 3.60 -20.88
CA ILE A 3 -2.44 2.61 -21.81
C ILE A 3 -1.73 3.31 -22.97
N ARG A 4 -2.27 4.43 -23.44
CA ARG A 4 -1.68 5.28 -24.50
C ARG A 4 -0.29 5.81 -24.10
N ASP A 5 -0.12 6.25 -22.85
CA ASP A 5 1.18 6.79 -22.38
C ASP A 5 2.21 5.67 -22.24
N SER A 6 1.78 4.45 -21.89
CA SER A 6 2.65 3.28 -21.84
C SER A 6 3.12 2.85 -23.23
N LEU A 7 2.26 2.90 -24.25
CA LEU A 7 2.62 2.56 -25.63
C LEU A 7 3.50 3.62 -26.29
N TRP A 8 3.25 4.91 -26.02
CA TRP A 8 4.07 6.01 -26.55
C TRP A 8 5.35 6.21 -25.74
N GLY A 9 5.35 5.86 -24.47
CA GLY A 9 6.51 5.96 -23.60
C GLY A 9 7.57 4.87 -23.81
N GLN A 10 7.28 3.78 -24.52
CA GLN A 10 8.24 2.69 -24.73
C GLN A 10 9.52 3.17 -25.43
N GLN A 11 9.42 4.09 -26.37
CA GLN A 11 10.60 4.66 -27.04
C GLN A 11 11.54 5.45 -26.10
N TRP A 12 11.02 5.93 -24.96
CA TRP A 12 11.80 6.65 -23.96
C TRP A 12 12.50 5.73 -22.95
N LEU A 13 12.14 4.44 -22.94
CA LEU A 13 12.73 3.45 -22.03
C LEU A 13 14.03 2.86 -22.55
N GLU A 14 14.43 3.20 -23.81
CA GLU A 14 15.72 2.80 -24.40
C GLU A 14 16.03 1.29 -24.22
N GLY A 15 15.02 0.44 -24.34
CA GLY A 15 15.16 -1.02 -24.15
C GLY A 15 15.28 -1.49 -22.69
N ARG A 16 15.26 -0.58 -21.70
CA ARG A 16 15.39 -0.95 -20.27
C ARG A 16 14.19 -1.73 -19.72
N ALA A 17 13.06 -1.69 -20.41
CA ALA A 17 11.85 -2.45 -20.06
C ALA A 17 11.74 -3.77 -20.84
N GLU A 18 12.69 -4.08 -21.70
CA GLU A 18 12.72 -5.36 -22.40
C GLU A 18 13.13 -6.49 -21.45
N PRO A 19 12.58 -7.70 -21.65
CA PRO A 19 12.95 -8.85 -20.85
C PRO A 19 14.43 -9.17 -21.06
N PRO A 20 15.12 -9.72 -20.04
CA PRO A 20 16.54 -10.02 -20.10
C PRO A 20 16.95 -10.97 -21.26
N ASP A 21 16.02 -11.79 -21.71
CA ASP A 21 16.22 -12.74 -22.81
C ASP A 21 14.96 -12.79 -23.69
N PRO A 22 14.85 -11.92 -24.71
CA PRO A 22 13.70 -11.91 -25.62
C PRO A 22 13.57 -13.20 -26.45
N ALA A 23 14.66 -13.95 -26.63
CA ALA A 23 14.63 -15.20 -27.40
C ALA A 23 13.82 -16.27 -26.68
N LYS A 24 13.91 -16.35 -25.34
CA LYS A 24 13.12 -17.28 -24.52
C LYS A 24 11.62 -17.06 -24.64
N LEU A 25 11.17 -15.81 -24.81
CA LEU A 25 9.75 -15.52 -24.96
C LEU A 25 9.17 -16.08 -26.26
N ARG A 26 10.01 -16.24 -27.30
CA ARG A 26 9.61 -16.77 -28.62
C ARG A 26 9.72 -18.30 -28.68
N GLU A 27 10.29 -18.95 -27.67
CA GLU A 27 10.33 -20.43 -27.61
C GLU A 27 8.90 -20.98 -27.56
N ARG A 28 8.69 -22.11 -28.25
CA ARG A 28 7.40 -22.79 -28.26
C ARG A 28 7.29 -23.72 -27.06
N VAL A 29 6.23 -23.54 -26.26
CA VAL A 29 5.94 -24.39 -25.10
C VAL A 29 5.15 -25.61 -25.53
N PHE A 30 4.12 -25.42 -26.37
CA PHE A 30 3.28 -26.49 -26.86
C PHE A 30 2.59 -26.08 -28.17
N GLY A 31 2.88 -26.79 -29.26
CA GLY A 31 2.30 -26.48 -30.57
C GLY A 31 2.57 -25.04 -31.05
N PRO A 32 1.55 -24.25 -31.36
CA PRO A 32 1.72 -22.86 -31.80
C PRO A 32 1.92 -21.87 -30.61
N VAL A 33 1.83 -22.32 -29.36
CA VAL A 33 1.88 -21.47 -28.16
C VAL A 33 3.33 -21.15 -27.80
N THR A 34 3.70 -19.88 -27.86
CA THR A 34 4.98 -19.37 -27.37
C THR A 34 4.94 -19.14 -25.87
N VAL A 35 6.11 -19.03 -25.22
CA VAL A 35 6.23 -18.67 -23.79
C VAL A 35 5.50 -17.34 -23.52
N GLU A 36 5.63 -16.37 -24.38
CA GLU A 36 4.96 -15.08 -24.29
C GLU A 36 3.42 -15.24 -24.27
N LEU A 37 2.87 -15.98 -25.22
CA LEU A 37 1.43 -16.24 -25.28
C LEU A 37 0.94 -17.04 -24.08
N ALA A 38 1.74 -18.02 -23.61
CA ALA A 38 1.43 -18.76 -22.39
C ALA A 38 1.37 -17.85 -21.17
N CYS A 39 2.31 -16.92 -21.02
CA CYS A 39 2.30 -15.93 -19.93
C CYS A 39 1.06 -15.04 -19.97
N TYR A 40 0.63 -14.57 -21.15
CA TYR A 40 -0.59 -13.79 -21.29
C TYR A 40 -1.84 -14.61 -20.94
N LEU A 41 -1.93 -15.84 -21.41
CA LEU A 41 -3.07 -16.72 -21.10
C LEU A 41 -3.15 -17.03 -19.60
N VAL A 42 -2.02 -17.37 -18.98
CA VAL A 42 -1.93 -17.60 -17.53
C VAL A 42 -2.30 -16.32 -16.77
N GLY A 43 -1.81 -15.16 -17.19
CA GLY A 43 -2.17 -13.88 -16.62
C GLY A 43 -3.68 -13.59 -16.69
N LEU A 44 -4.30 -13.85 -17.83
CA LEU A 44 -5.76 -13.71 -18.00
C LEU A 44 -6.54 -14.66 -17.08
N VAL A 45 -6.09 -15.91 -16.97
CA VAL A 45 -6.72 -16.89 -16.05
C VAL A 45 -6.59 -16.42 -14.60
N ILE A 46 -5.40 -15.94 -14.19
CA ILE A 46 -5.18 -15.41 -12.85
C ILE A 46 -6.10 -14.20 -12.58
N ILE A 47 -6.23 -13.28 -13.53
CA ILE A 47 -7.13 -12.12 -13.41
C ILE A 47 -8.59 -12.59 -13.28
N ALA A 48 -9.05 -13.51 -14.14
CA ALA A 48 -10.41 -14.03 -14.08
C ALA A 48 -10.69 -14.74 -12.75
N VAL A 49 -9.78 -15.60 -12.29
CA VAL A 49 -9.90 -16.28 -11.00
C VAL A 49 -9.89 -15.28 -9.84
N SER A 50 -9.01 -14.29 -9.87
CA SER A 50 -8.97 -13.24 -8.84
C SER A 50 -10.27 -12.45 -8.80
N MET A 51 -10.83 -12.10 -9.96
CA MET A 51 -12.11 -11.40 -10.06
C MET A 51 -13.26 -12.26 -9.49
N LEU A 52 -13.31 -13.55 -9.83
CA LEU A 52 -14.28 -14.49 -9.28
C LEU A 52 -14.15 -14.64 -7.76
N LEU A 53 -12.92 -14.71 -7.24
CA LEU A 53 -12.64 -14.78 -5.80
C LEU A 53 -13.12 -13.50 -5.09
N VAL A 54 -12.86 -12.32 -5.66
CA VAL A 54 -13.37 -11.05 -5.11
C VAL A 54 -14.90 -11.01 -5.12
N MET A 55 -15.54 -11.40 -6.22
CA MET A 55 -17.00 -11.48 -6.29
C MET A 55 -17.61 -12.48 -5.31
N LYS A 56 -16.86 -13.50 -4.93
CA LYS A 56 -17.23 -14.55 -3.98
C LYS A 56 -16.54 -14.37 -2.61
N ALA A 57 -15.99 -13.20 -2.33
CA ALA A 57 -15.22 -12.96 -1.09
C ALA A 57 -16.02 -13.29 0.19
N HIS A 58 -17.34 -13.07 0.16
CA HIS A 58 -18.23 -13.44 1.26
C HIS A 58 -18.33 -14.96 1.53
N VAL A 59 -17.87 -15.80 0.60
CA VAL A 59 -17.82 -17.27 0.75
C VAL A 59 -16.48 -17.73 1.32
N ILE A 60 -15.42 -16.89 1.20
CA ILE A 60 -14.10 -17.22 1.72
C ILE A 60 -14.10 -16.90 3.23
N PRO A 61 -13.93 -17.90 4.10
CA PRO A 61 -13.92 -17.65 5.53
C PRO A 61 -12.72 -16.78 5.92
N ASP A 62 -12.90 -15.84 6.85
CA ASP A 62 -11.85 -14.95 7.34
C ASP A 62 -10.65 -15.71 7.91
N TRP A 63 -10.89 -16.86 8.54
CA TRP A 63 -9.83 -17.73 9.05
C TRP A 63 -8.91 -18.24 7.93
N PHE A 64 -9.44 -18.48 6.71
CA PHE A 64 -8.62 -18.95 5.59
C PHE A 64 -7.59 -17.92 5.16
N VAL A 65 -8.01 -16.66 4.98
CA VAL A 65 -7.08 -15.56 4.65
C VAL A 65 -6.09 -15.33 5.79
N GLY A 66 -6.55 -15.48 7.06
CA GLY A 66 -5.68 -15.39 8.24
C GLY A 66 -4.61 -16.47 8.28
N SER A 67 -5.02 -17.73 8.05
CA SER A 67 -4.09 -18.85 8.03
C SER A 67 -3.06 -18.73 6.90
N LEU A 68 -3.48 -18.26 5.72
CA LEU A 68 -2.56 -18.00 4.61
C LEU A 68 -1.47 -16.98 4.99
N GLY A 69 -1.84 -15.90 5.69
CA GLY A 69 -0.87 -14.94 6.22
C GLY A 69 0.14 -15.61 7.15
N ILE A 70 -0.33 -16.40 8.13
CA ILE A 70 0.56 -17.12 9.06
C ILE A 70 1.48 -18.08 8.30
N VAL A 71 0.96 -18.83 7.35
CA VAL A 71 1.76 -19.76 6.51
C VAL A 71 2.87 -19.02 5.77
N ILE A 72 2.56 -17.85 5.19
CA ILE A 72 3.56 -17.02 4.50
C ILE A 72 4.65 -16.56 5.47
N VAL A 73 4.31 -16.06 6.67
CA VAL A 73 5.32 -15.66 7.67
C VAL A 73 6.22 -16.83 8.05
N VAL A 74 5.61 -17.99 8.36
CA VAL A 74 6.36 -19.19 8.74
C VAL A 74 7.26 -19.66 7.59
N ALA A 75 6.75 -19.63 6.35
CA ALA A 75 7.54 -19.98 5.17
C ALA A 75 8.74 -19.01 4.96
N PHE A 76 8.53 -17.70 5.14
CA PHE A 76 9.61 -16.72 5.06
C PHE A 76 10.66 -16.91 6.16
N ILE A 77 10.23 -17.15 7.39
CA ILE A 77 11.15 -17.45 8.50
C ILE A 77 11.91 -18.75 8.23
N GLY A 78 11.22 -19.81 7.83
CA GLY A 78 11.82 -21.09 7.48
C GLY A 78 12.85 -20.94 6.37
N TYR A 79 12.49 -20.23 5.30
CA TYR A 79 13.41 -19.95 4.19
C TYR A 79 14.61 -19.10 4.64
N ALA A 80 14.42 -18.09 5.49
CA ALA A 80 15.50 -17.29 6.03
C ALA A 80 16.46 -18.10 6.92
N VAL A 81 15.93 -19.04 7.70
CA VAL A 81 16.72 -19.83 8.66
C VAL A 81 17.46 -20.99 7.98
N PHE A 82 16.79 -21.71 7.07
CA PHE A 82 17.29 -22.95 6.50
C PHE A 82 17.77 -22.81 5.04
N GLY A 83 17.35 -21.77 4.33
CA GLY A 83 17.63 -21.59 2.90
C GLY A 83 18.58 -20.44 2.58
N LEU A 84 18.96 -19.62 3.56
CA LEU A 84 19.83 -18.47 3.37
C LEU A 84 21.02 -18.50 4.33
N ASP A 85 22.19 -18.15 3.79
CA ASP A 85 23.45 -18.09 4.51
C ASP A 85 24.00 -16.64 4.56
N GLY A 86 24.92 -16.39 5.50
CA GLY A 86 25.64 -15.13 5.62
C GLY A 86 24.72 -13.90 5.76
N ASP A 87 24.98 -12.88 4.96
CA ASP A 87 24.29 -11.58 5.02
C ASP A 87 22.85 -11.59 4.48
N GLU A 88 22.46 -12.59 3.70
CA GLU A 88 21.11 -12.68 3.13
C GLU A 88 20.07 -12.95 4.21
N ARG A 89 20.39 -13.76 5.20
CA ARG A 89 19.49 -14.14 6.30
C ARG A 89 19.01 -12.91 7.12
N PRO A 90 19.87 -12.07 7.70
CA PRO A 90 19.41 -10.92 8.45
C PRO A 90 18.68 -9.88 7.57
N ARG A 91 19.08 -9.76 6.31
CA ARG A 91 18.38 -8.88 5.35
C ARG A 91 16.96 -9.36 5.09
N MET A 92 16.76 -10.66 4.90
CA MET A 92 15.42 -11.24 4.70
C MET A 92 14.54 -11.08 5.93
N LEU A 93 15.08 -11.27 7.15
CA LEU A 93 14.35 -11.04 8.40
C LEU A 93 13.99 -9.56 8.59
N ALA A 94 14.88 -8.65 8.19
CA ALA A 94 14.58 -7.22 8.20
C ALA A 94 13.47 -6.87 7.18
N ALA A 95 13.45 -7.46 5.98
CA ALA A 95 12.37 -7.30 5.03
C ALA A 95 11.03 -7.79 5.62
N LEU A 96 11.02 -8.95 6.24
CA LEU A 96 9.84 -9.49 6.93
C LEU A 96 9.35 -8.56 8.06
N TYR A 97 10.28 -7.98 8.84
CA TYR A 97 9.92 -6.99 9.85
C TYR A 97 9.13 -5.83 9.25
N PHE A 98 9.59 -5.24 8.12
CA PHE A 98 8.87 -4.14 7.46
C PHE A 98 7.51 -4.59 6.93
N ILE A 99 7.41 -5.80 6.37
CA ILE A 99 6.14 -6.38 5.90
C ILE A 99 5.13 -6.51 7.04
N LEU A 100 5.56 -6.90 8.23
CA LEU A 100 4.67 -7.04 9.37
C LEU A 100 4.37 -5.70 10.08
N ALA A 101 5.37 -4.82 10.16
CA ALA A 101 5.25 -3.53 10.83
C ALA A 101 4.26 -2.57 10.13
N GLN A 102 3.94 -2.78 8.86
CA GLN A 102 2.94 -1.97 8.15
C GLN A 102 1.48 -2.31 8.54
N ILE A 103 1.22 -3.49 9.11
CA ILE A 103 -0.14 -3.98 9.41
C ILE A 103 -0.93 -2.98 10.26
N PRO A 104 -0.42 -2.49 11.42
CA PRO A 104 -1.17 -1.52 12.24
C PRO A 104 -1.41 -0.20 11.52
N PHE A 105 -0.49 0.22 10.63
CA PHE A 105 -0.70 1.41 9.83
C PHE A 105 -1.90 1.24 8.90
N TRP A 106 -1.89 0.21 8.06
CA TRP A 106 -2.97 -0.01 7.09
C TRP A 106 -4.31 -0.35 7.75
N ALA A 107 -4.28 -1.06 8.88
CA ALA A 107 -5.48 -1.32 9.67
C ALA A 107 -6.19 -0.04 10.13
N LEU A 108 -5.44 0.98 10.49
CA LEU A 108 -5.99 2.29 10.86
C LEU A 108 -6.31 3.16 9.64
N PHE A 109 -5.44 3.15 8.62
CA PHE A 109 -5.59 3.97 7.42
C PHE A 109 -6.83 3.61 6.61
N GLU A 110 -7.09 2.32 6.42
CA GLU A 110 -8.24 1.81 5.65
C GLU A 110 -9.59 2.05 6.33
N GLN A 111 -9.61 2.55 7.58
CA GLN A 111 -10.83 3.06 8.22
C GLN A 111 -11.49 4.20 7.42
N ALA A 112 -10.73 4.84 6.53
CA ALA A 112 -11.26 5.86 5.62
C ALA A 112 -12.46 5.36 4.79
N GLY A 113 -12.43 4.09 4.35
CA GLY A 113 -13.52 3.47 3.59
C GLY A 113 -14.68 2.93 4.43
N SER A 114 -14.49 2.74 5.72
CA SER A 114 -15.45 2.10 6.63
C SER A 114 -15.88 3.02 7.78
N SER A 115 -15.27 2.86 8.95
CA SER A 115 -15.66 3.56 10.18
C SER A 115 -15.55 5.08 10.07
N LEU A 116 -14.49 5.60 9.43
CA LEU A 116 -14.32 7.05 9.25
C LEU A 116 -15.36 7.62 8.28
N ASN A 117 -15.71 6.87 7.24
CA ASN A 117 -16.76 7.27 6.31
C ASN A 117 -18.13 7.33 7.02
N LEU A 118 -18.44 6.30 7.83
CA LEU A 118 -19.68 6.25 8.63
C LEU A 118 -19.71 7.36 9.68
N PHE A 119 -18.58 7.62 10.34
CA PHE A 119 -18.43 8.74 11.26
C PHE A 119 -18.69 10.07 10.57
N THR A 120 -18.09 10.28 9.40
CA THR A 120 -18.27 11.49 8.59
C THR A 120 -19.73 11.67 8.19
N ASP A 121 -20.42 10.58 7.85
CA ASP A 121 -21.83 10.65 7.48
C ASP A 121 -22.76 11.02 8.64
N ARG A 122 -22.51 10.50 9.84
CA ARG A 122 -23.44 10.59 10.98
C ARG A 122 -23.11 11.69 11.98
N LEU A 123 -21.82 12.02 12.16
CA LEU A 123 -21.34 12.84 13.27
C LEU A 123 -20.59 14.11 12.85
N VAL A 124 -20.54 14.41 11.55
CA VAL A 124 -19.86 15.59 11.03
C VAL A 124 -20.87 16.55 10.38
N ASP A 125 -20.74 17.84 10.69
CA ASP A 125 -21.47 18.87 9.94
C ASP A 125 -20.80 19.03 8.57
N ARG A 126 -21.42 18.43 7.57
CA ARG A 126 -20.93 18.40 6.18
C ARG A 126 -21.45 19.55 5.33
N THR A 127 -22.10 20.54 5.98
CA THR A 127 -22.65 21.69 5.25
C THR A 127 -21.54 22.65 4.85
N MET A 128 -21.27 22.75 3.56
CA MET A 128 -20.27 23.64 2.97
C MET A 128 -20.94 24.51 1.91
N PHE A 129 -20.80 25.82 2.03
CA PHE A 129 -21.38 26.79 1.07
C PHE A 129 -22.89 26.59 0.82
N GLY A 130 -23.64 26.17 1.87
CA GLY A 130 -25.09 25.96 1.77
C GLY A 130 -25.49 24.60 1.15
N TRP A 131 -24.53 23.73 0.87
CA TRP A 131 -24.75 22.40 0.32
C TRP A 131 -24.17 21.32 1.24
N SER A 132 -24.90 20.19 1.40
CA SER A 132 -24.42 19.07 2.19
C SER A 132 -23.60 18.11 1.30
N VAL A 133 -22.29 18.02 1.57
CA VAL A 133 -21.36 17.19 0.83
C VAL A 133 -21.52 15.72 1.24
N PRO A 134 -21.72 14.76 0.31
CA PRO A 134 -21.78 13.33 0.62
C PRO A 134 -20.47 12.84 1.26
N ALA A 135 -20.56 12.01 2.31
CA ALA A 135 -19.39 11.52 3.05
C ALA A 135 -18.32 10.83 2.17
N PRO A 136 -18.66 10.00 1.15
CA PRO A 136 -17.66 9.37 0.30
C PRO A 136 -16.79 10.35 -0.49
N VAL A 137 -17.26 11.58 -0.74
CA VAL A 137 -16.49 12.59 -1.47
C VAL A 137 -15.20 12.97 -0.73
N PHE A 138 -15.21 12.94 0.61
CA PHE A 138 -14.02 13.26 1.39
C PHE A 138 -12.87 12.26 1.20
N GLN A 139 -13.13 11.05 0.71
CA GLN A 139 -12.08 10.08 0.40
C GLN A 139 -11.16 10.56 -0.75
N PHE A 140 -11.66 11.41 -1.66
CA PHE A 140 -10.83 12.04 -2.70
C PHE A 140 -9.76 12.98 -2.14
N LEU A 141 -9.90 13.44 -0.89
CA LEU A 141 -8.88 14.28 -0.25
C LEU A 141 -7.53 13.59 -0.16
N ASN A 142 -7.50 12.28 0.11
CA ASN A 142 -6.25 11.53 0.13
C ASN A 142 -5.53 11.62 -1.24
N ALA A 143 -6.20 11.31 -2.33
CA ALA A 143 -5.61 11.39 -3.66
C ALA A 143 -5.16 12.82 -4.01
N GLY A 144 -5.98 13.83 -3.66
CA GLY A 144 -5.63 15.24 -3.87
C GLY A 144 -4.39 15.65 -3.09
N TYR A 145 -4.30 15.27 -1.82
CA TYR A 145 -3.14 15.56 -0.98
C TYR A 145 -1.89 14.81 -1.44
N ILE A 146 -2.01 13.56 -1.92
CA ILE A 146 -0.86 12.85 -2.52
C ILE A 146 -0.30 13.65 -3.70
N VAL A 147 -1.14 14.10 -4.62
CA VAL A 147 -0.70 14.87 -5.79
C VAL A 147 0.04 16.14 -5.40
N ILE A 148 -0.45 16.84 -4.38
CA ILE A 148 0.13 18.11 -3.91
C ILE A 148 1.41 17.87 -3.09
N PHE A 149 1.38 16.93 -2.14
CA PHE A 149 2.42 16.80 -1.12
C PHE A 149 3.51 15.77 -1.46
N ALA A 150 3.26 14.81 -2.35
CA ALA A 150 4.30 13.84 -2.73
C ALA A 150 5.56 14.49 -3.31
N PRO A 151 5.48 15.49 -4.22
CA PRO A 151 6.67 16.20 -4.68
C PRO A 151 7.40 16.95 -3.55
N ILE A 152 6.65 17.54 -2.62
CA ILE A 152 7.21 18.31 -1.49
C ILE A 152 7.94 17.37 -0.54
N VAL A 153 7.33 16.24 -0.19
CA VAL A 153 7.94 15.21 0.68
C VAL A 153 9.16 14.59 0.00
N ALA A 154 9.09 14.30 -1.29
CA ALA A 154 10.23 13.79 -2.06
C ALA A 154 11.39 14.79 -2.06
N TRP A 155 11.13 16.06 -2.33
CA TRP A 155 12.12 17.13 -2.25
C TRP A 155 12.72 17.24 -0.84
N MET A 156 11.91 17.19 0.20
CA MET A 156 12.34 17.21 1.60
C MET A 156 13.33 16.08 1.89
N TRP A 157 13.04 14.84 1.47
CA TRP A 157 13.93 13.70 1.69
C TRP A 157 15.26 13.88 0.94
N VAL A 158 15.23 14.33 -0.31
CA VAL A 158 16.45 14.64 -1.07
C VAL A 158 17.28 15.74 -0.40
N ALA A 159 16.62 16.78 0.11
CA ALA A 159 17.30 17.88 0.80
C ALA A 159 17.94 17.43 2.12
N LEU A 160 17.25 16.56 2.89
CA LEU A 160 17.81 15.97 4.11
C LEU A 160 18.99 15.04 3.80
N ALA A 161 18.87 14.20 2.76
CA ALA A 161 19.94 13.31 2.32
C ALA A 161 21.20 14.07 1.92
N ARG A 162 21.05 15.16 1.15
CA ARG A 162 22.18 16.05 0.77
C ARG A 162 22.87 16.68 1.97
N ARG A 163 22.18 16.87 3.09
CA ARG A 163 22.72 17.41 4.35
C ARG A 163 23.24 16.33 5.31
N GLY A 164 23.21 15.04 4.90
CA GLY A 164 23.59 13.93 5.77
C GLY A 164 22.67 13.72 6.99
N ARG A 165 21.44 14.26 6.94
CA ARG A 165 20.45 14.20 8.03
C ARG A 165 19.21 13.38 7.68
N GLU A 166 19.29 12.57 6.65
CA GLU A 166 18.19 11.70 6.25
C GLU A 166 17.96 10.64 7.34
N PRO A 167 16.72 10.52 7.90
CA PRO A 167 16.40 9.50 8.88
C PRO A 167 16.50 8.09 8.26
N ALA A 168 16.95 7.12 9.05
CA ALA A 168 16.94 5.73 8.64
C ALA A 168 15.50 5.24 8.31
N ALA A 169 15.39 4.25 7.41
CA ALA A 169 14.10 3.72 6.98
C ALA A 169 13.17 3.31 8.14
N PRO A 170 13.63 2.63 9.22
CA PRO A 170 12.78 2.31 10.36
C PRO A 170 12.18 3.54 11.05
N LEU A 171 12.92 4.64 11.12
CA LEU A 171 12.44 5.87 11.75
C LEU A 171 11.37 6.57 10.89
N LYS A 172 11.55 6.61 9.56
CA LYS A 172 10.52 7.11 8.64
C LYS A 172 9.24 6.30 8.76
N PHE A 173 9.39 4.99 8.89
CA PHE A 173 8.29 4.05 9.08
C PHE A 173 7.54 4.30 10.39
N ALA A 174 8.28 4.50 11.49
CA ALA A 174 7.71 4.86 12.78
C ALA A 174 6.93 6.17 12.74
N PHE A 175 7.43 7.19 12.01
CA PHE A 175 6.67 8.43 11.79
C PHE A 175 5.36 8.19 11.04
N GLY A 176 5.33 7.28 10.08
CA GLY A 176 4.10 6.90 9.40
C GLY A 176 3.08 6.29 10.37
N VAL A 177 3.48 5.28 11.14
CA VAL A 177 2.60 4.61 12.12
C VAL A 177 2.12 5.57 13.21
N PHE A 178 3.01 6.41 13.72
CA PHE A 178 2.66 7.44 14.70
C PHE A 178 1.70 8.47 14.11
N GLY A 179 1.94 8.91 12.86
CA GLY A 179 1.13 9.90 12.18
C GLY A 179 -0.32 9.46 11.98
N VAL A 180 -0.56 8.20 11.61
CA VAL A 180 -1.94 7.72 11.47
C VAL A 180 -2.68 7.72 12.81
N GLY A 181 -2.02 7.35 13.91
CA GLY A 181 -2.58 7.47 15.26
C GLY A 181 -2.87 8.91 15.65
N LEU A 182 -1.97 9.84 15.31
CA LEU A 182 -2.16 11.27 15.56
C LEU A 182 -3.39 11.84 14.82
N GLY A 183 -3.65 11.36 13.61
CA GLY A 183 -4.85 11.73 12.85
C GLY A 183 -6.14 11.38 13.59
N PHE A 184 -6.22 10.19 14.19
CA PHE A 184 -7.37 9.82 15.01
C PHE A 184 -7.47 10.63 16.31
N LEU A 185 -6.34 10.96 16.95
CA LEU A 185 -6.36 11.84 18.12
C LEU A 185 -6.88 13.24 17.77
N ALA A 186 -6.51 13.78 16.60
CA ALA A 186 -7.07 15.03 16.12
C ALA A 186 -8.59 14.94 15.89
N LEU A 187 -9.08 13.81 15.39
CA LEU A 187 -10.51 13.57 15.22
C LEU A 187 -11.24 13.51 16.58
N VAL A 188 -10.67 12.82 17.57
CA VAL A 188 -11.21 12.76 18.95
C VAL A 188 -11.26 14.17 19.57
N ALA A 189 -10.24 15.00 19.33
CA ALA A 189 -10.25 16.39 19.77
C ALA A 189 -11.40 17.17 19.10
N GLY A 190 -11.64 16.94 17.82
CA GLY A 190 -12.75 17.53 17.08
C GLY A 190 -14.13 17.13 17.63
N MET A 191 -14.29 15.87 18.01
CA MET A 191 -15.52 15.38 18.65
C MET A 191 -15.79 16.08 19.99
N LYS A 192 -14.75 16.25 20.80
CA LYS A 192 -14.85 16.94 22.10
C LYS A 192 -15.10 18.45 21.96
N ALA A 193 -14.61 19.03 20.88
CA ALA A 193 -14.82 20.45 20.56
C ALA A 193 -16.17 20.72 19.88
N GLY A 194 -17.01 19.69 19.72
CA GLY A 194 -18.27 19.72 18.98
C GLY A 194 -19.07 20.99 19.25
N GLY A 195 -19.56 21.61 18.16
CA GLY A 195 -20.27 22.88 18.18
C GLY A 195 -21.65 22.80 18.84
N PRO A 196 -22.47 23.86 18.76
CA PRO A 196 -23.81 23.92 19.36
C PRO A 196 -24.77 22.82 18.92
N THR A 197 -24.49 22.19 17.76
CA THR A 197 -25.24 21.07 17.20
C THR A 197 -24.78 19.71 17.72
N GLY A 198 -23.67 19.62 18.48
CA GLY A 198 -23.05 18.37 18.91
C GLY A 198 -22.31 17.64 17.80
N LEU A 199 -22.29 18.20 16.56
CA LEU A 199 -21.59 17.62 15.42
C LEU A 199 -20.14 18.11 15.36
N THR A 200 -19.25 17.24 14.85
CA THR A 200 -17.86 17.59 14.60
C THR A 200 -17.77 18.49 13.38
N ALA A 201 -16.98 19.56 13.47
CA ALA A 201 -16.80 20.47 12.34
C ALA A 201 -16.02 19.79 11.20
N VAL A 202 -16.41 20.05 9.96
CA VAL A 202 -15.86 19.40 8.75
C VAL A 202 -14.34 19.57 8.59
N TYR A 203 -13.76 20.67 9.08
CA TYR A 203 -12.31 20.88 8.95
C TYR A 203 -11.46 19.81 9.67
N TYR A 204 -12.00 19.12 10.68
CA TYR A 204 -11.32 17.97 11.29
C TYR A 204 -11.21 16.78 10.33
N ILE A 205 -12.16 16.63 9.40
CA ILE A 205 -12.07 15.64 8.33
C ILE A 205 -10.94 16.00 7.36
N PHE A 206 -10.82 17.25 6.95
CA PHE A 206 -9.69 17.70 6.15
C PHE A 206 -8.36 17.46 6.87
N LEU A 207 -8.32 17.74 8.17
CA LEU A 207 -7.11 17.57 8.98
C LEU A 207 -6.70 16.10 9.12
N ILE A 208 -7.62 15.17 9.42
CA ILE A 208 -7.28 13.74 9.55
C ILE A 208 -6.80 13.19 8.21
N TYR A 209 -7.47 13.49 7.08
CA TYR A 209 -7.02 13.05 5.78
C TYR A 209 -5.65 13.61 5.42
N TRP A 210 -5.36 14.87 5.78
CA TRP A 210 -4.04 15.45 5.56
C TRP A 210 -2.97 14.75 6.39
N ILE A 211 -3.19 14.52 7.69
CA ILE A 211 -2.24 13.82 8.57
C ILE A 211 -2.00 12.39 8.08
N HIS A 212 -3.08 11.67 7.72
CA HIS A 212 -3.00 10.31 7.20
C HIS A 212 -2.21 10.24 5.89
N THR A 213 -2.44 11.18 4.97
CA THR A 213 -1.68 11.24 3.72
C THR A 213 -0.20 11.54 3.95
N MET A 214 0.13 12.45 4.89
CA MET A 214 1.53 12.69 5.27
C MET A 214 2.17 11.43 5.85
N ALA A 215 1.45 10.70 6.68
CA ALA A 215 1.90 9.45 7.27
C ALA A 215 2.11 8.37 6.20
N GLU A 216 1.21 8.26 5.24
CA GLU A 216 1.32 7.35 4.08
C GLU A 216 2.55 7.65 3.23
N LEU A 217 2.80 8.92 2.90
CA LEU A 217 3.96 9.33 2.11
C LEU A 217 5.30 9.05 2.83
N MET A 218 5.29 8.96 4.16
CA MET A 218 6.47 8.58 4.94
C MET A 218 6.68 7.08 5.01
N LEU A 219 5.61 6.27 4.99
CA LEU A 219 5.67 4.82 5.16
C LEU A 219 5.73 4.06 3.84
N SER A 220 4.80 4.33 2.93
CA SER A 220 4.54 3.48 1.76
C SER A 220 5.72 3.44 0.77
N PRO A 221 6.25 4.57 0.28
CA PRO A 221 7.39 4.55 -0.65
C PRO A 221 8.66 3.99 -0.01
N VAL A 222 8.87 4.29 1.28
CA VAL A 222 10.04 3.82 2.04
C VAL A 222 9.97 2.32 2.27
N GLY A 223 8.81 1.80 2.66
CA GLY A 223 8.60 0.38 2.88
C GLY A 223 8.82 -0.45 1.63
N LEU A 224 8.17 -0.07 0.52
CA LEU A 224 8.34 -0.73 -0.78
C LEU A 224 9.80 -0.73 -1.24
N SER A 225 10.48 0.43 -1.20
CA SER A 225 11.89 0.54 -1.57
C SER A 225 12.80 -0.26 -0.63
N THR A 226 12.49 -0.32 0.66
CA THR A 226 13.32 -1.05 1.64
C THR A 226 13.17 -2.56 1.47
N VAL A 227 11.93 -3.06 1.31
CA VAL A 227 11.68 -4.49 1.09
C VAL A 227 12.35 -4.97 -0.20
N THR A 228 12.26 -4.21 -1.30
CA THR A 228 12.91 -4.59 -2.57
C THR A 228 14.43 -4.61 -2.49
N LYS A 229 15.05 -3.76 -1.65
CA LYS A 229 16.51 -3.72 -1.45
C LYS A 229 17.02 -4.79 -0.49
N LEU A 230 16.20 -5.16 0.49
CA LEU A 230 16.57 -6.14 1.52
C LEU A 230 16.35 -7.59 1.06
N ALA A 231 15.23 -7.86 0.39
CA ALA A 231 14.90 -9.20 -0.04
C ALA A 231 15.90 -9.72 -1.08
N PRO A 232 16.37 -10.99 -0.97
CA PRO A 232 17.18 -11.62 -2.00
C PRO A 232 16.49 -11.62 -3.35
N ALA A 233 17.25 -11.41 -4.46
CA ALA A 233 16.69 -11.24 -5.81
C ALA A 233 15.69 -12.34 -6.22
N ARG A 234 15.98 -13.60 -5.79
CA ARG A 234 15.13 -14.77 -6.08
C ARG A 234 13.75 -14.75 -5.42
N VAL A 235 13.54 -13.95 -4.36
CA VAL A 235 12.29 -13.89 -3.59
C VAL A 235 11.71 -12.48 -3.48
N VAL A 236 12.26 -11.49 -4.17
CA VAL A 236 11.75 -10.10 -4.17
C VAL A 236 10.28 -10.05 -4.58
N GLY A 237 9.90 -10.74 -5.66
CA GLY A 237 8.51 -10.79 -6.13
C GLY A 237 7.57 -11.38 -5.08
N LEU A 238 7.97 -12.44 -4.40
CA LEU A 238 7.19 -13.04 -3.31
C LEU A 238 7.08 -12.10 -2.11
N SER A 239 8.16 -11.41 -1.77
CA SER A 239 8.18 -10.41 -0.67
C SER A 239 7.25 -9.24 -0.97
N MET A 240 7.20 -8.78 -2.22
CA MET A 240 6.26 -7.74 -2.66
C MET A 240 4.82 -8.23 -2.66
N GLY A 241 4.59 -9.49 -3.08
CA GLY A 241 3.27 -10.14 -2.97
C GLY A 241 2.79 -10.25 -1.52
N ALA A 242 3.69 -10.62 -0.60
CA ALA A 242 3.39 -10.62 0.84
C ALA A 242 3.07 -9.21 1.36
N TRP A 243 3.81 -8.19 0.94
CA TRP A 243 3.50 -6.79 1.27
C TRP A 243 2.05 -6.45 0.92
N VAL A 244 1.62 -6.69 -0.33
CA VAL A 244 0.26 -6.38 -0.80
C VAL A 244 -0.79 -7.22 -0.08
N LEU A 245 -0.52 -8.50 0.20
CA LEU A 245 -1.43 -9.38 0.93
C LEU A 245 -1.74 -8.83 2.32
N TYR A 246 -0.71 -8.34 3.04
CA TYR A 246 -0.91 -7.80 4.40
C TYR A 246 -1.57 -6.43 4.40
N VAL A 247 -1.44 -5.62 3.35
CA VAL A 247 -2.26 -4.42 3.15
C VAL A 247 -3.74 -4.83 3.03
N GLY A 248 -4.06 -5.75 2.13
CA GLY A 248 -5.43 -6.24 1.97
C GLY A 248 -6.00 -6.92 3.22
N ARG A 249 -5.15 -7.64 3.99
CA ARG A 249 -5.55 -8.25 5.26
C ARG A 249 -5.89 -7.22 6.34
N ALA A 250 -5.15 -6.12 6.37
CA ALA A 250 -5.43 -5.02 7.29
C ALA A 250 -6.84 -4.43 7.05
N CYS A 251 -7.29 -4.37 5.78
CA CYS A 251 -8.65 -3.96 5.43
C CYS A 251 -9.73 -4.93 5.93
N ALA A 252 -9.42 -6.23 6.02
CA ALA A 252 -10.38 -7.28 6.40
C ALA A 252 -10.51 -7.47 7.93
N LEU A 253 -9.78 -6.70 8.74
CA LEU A 253 -9.89 -6.76 10.22
C LEU A 253 -11.12 -6.02 10.76
N TYR A 254 -11.97 -5.50 9.90
CA TYR A 254 -13.19 -4.76 10.18
C TYR A 254 -14.38 -5.24 9.35
#